data_c9ebbd936f33ea52da3461385f8646dc
#
_entry.id   c9ebbd936f33ea52da3461385f8646dc
#
_cell.length_a   1.000
_cell.length_b   1.000
_cell.length_c   1.000
_cell.angle_alpha   90.00
_cell.angle_beta   90.00
_cell.angle_gamma   90.00
#
_symmetry.space_group_name_H-M   'P 1'
#
loop_
_entity.id
_entity.type
_entity.pdbx_description
1 polymer ?
#
loop_
_entity_poly.entity_id
_entity_poly.type
_entity_poly.pdbx_seq_one_letter_code
_entity_poly.pdbx_strand_id
1 'polypeptide(L)'
;MSHQSDHSFVKVFFALWPTAAERSQLDAWQKPLQHLCGGRAMRGETLHNTLVFIGDVEQSRLEALRLAALEVSAACFELSFDEARYWGHNHIVYAAPGHVPQHLAQLVSALEQCLTQHRFKFDQREYKPHVTLLRNAHRTDVPKPKIGNPLPTSGWAELTPPLPEMHPVRWQIQDFALVQSVRQDGLASYRVLARFPLMLSSG
;
A
#
# COMPACT_ATOMS: atom_id res chain seq x y z
N MET A 1 29.02 28.06 -20.32
CA MET A 1 27.96 28.09 -19.27
C MET A 1 27.44 26.69 -19.14
N SER A 2 27.95 25.94 -18.14
CA SER A 2 27.58 24.55 -17.92
C SER A 2 26.24 24.53 -17.16
N HIS A 3 25.16 24.15 -17.83
CA HIS A 3 23.90 23.81 -17.16
C HIS A 3 24.17 22.53 -16.35
N GLN A 4 24.45 22.67 -15.06
CA GLN A 4 24.28 21.58 -14.10
C GLN A 4 22.78 21.29 -14.08
N SER A 5 22.38 20.19 -14.72
CA SER A 5 21.05 19.62 -14.54
C SER A 5 20.93 19.22 -13.08
N ASP A 6 20.12 19.94 -12.35
CA ASP A 6 19.77 19.59 -10.96
C ASP A 6 18.95 18.28 -11.02
N HIS A 7 19.67 17.15 -10.91
CA HIS A 7 19.07 15.81 -10.92
C HIS A 7 18.40 15.56 -9.56
N SER A 8 17.30 16.25 -9.29
CA SER A 8 16.51 15.99 -8.11
C SER A 8 15.64 14.75 -8.32
N PHE A 9 15.68 13.83 -7.33
CA PHE A 9 14.88 12.62 -7.32
C PHE A 9 13.72 12.76 -6.35
N VAL A 10 12.59 12.20 -6.72
CA VAL A 10 11.39 12.12 -5.90
C VAL A 10 10.94 10.67 -5.77
N LYS A 11 10.59 10.27 -4.56
CA LYS A 11 10.10 8.91 -4.31
C LYS A 11 8.62 8.85 -4.55
N VAL A 12 8.18 7.97 -5.46
CA VAL A 12 6.78 7.87 -5.88
C VAL A 12 6.28 6.44 -5.93
N PHE A 13 4.96 6.29 -5.85
CA PHE A 13 4.25 5.03 -5.98
C PHE A 13 2.83 5.28 -6.47
N PHE A 14 2.20 4.26 -7.06
CA PHE A 14 0.77 4.26 -7.33
C PHE A 14 0.01 3.62 -6.16
N ALA A 15 -1.15 4.17 -5.84
CA ALA A 15 -1.97 3.69 -4.72
C ALA A 15 -3.47 3.91 -4.96
N LEU A 16 -4.29 3.09 -4.29
CA LEU A 16 -5.66 3.44 -3.97
C LEU A 16 -5.62 4.42 -2.80
N TRP A 17 -6.17 5.60 -3.02
CA TRP A 17 -6.15 6.69 -2.05
C TRP A 17 -7.58 7.02 -1.60
N PRO A 18 -8.03 6.40 -0.49
CA PRO A 18 -9.43 6.49 -0.06
C PRO A 18 -9.84 7.89 0.36
N THR A 19 -11.14 8.10 0.43
CA THR A 19 -11.75 9.30 1.01
C THR A 19 -11.47 9.39 2.52
N ALA A 20 -11.69 10.56 3.11
CA ALA A 20 -11.55 10.74 4.55
C ALA A 20 -12.49 9.81 5.35
N ALA A 21 -13.72 9.60 4.86
CA ALA A 21 -14.69 8.72 5.50
C ALA A 21 -14.25 7.25 5.48
N GLU A 22 -13.76 6.75 4.35
CA GLU A 22 -13.24 5.39 4.22
C GLU A 22 -12.00 5.17 5.08
N ARG A 23 -11.09 6.15 5.14
CA ARG A 23 -9.92 6.09 6.03
C ARG A 23 -10.32 6.05 7.49
N SER A 24 -11.30 6.84 7.89
CA SER A 24 -11.79 6.87 9.28
C SER A 24 -12.32 5.51 9.75
N GLN A 25 -12.93 4.73 8.87
CA GLN A 25 -13.40 3.38 9.19
C GLN A 25 -12.23 2.42 9.47
N LEU A 26 -11.15 2.46 8.67
CA LEU A 26 -9.93 1.68 8.94
C LEU A 26 -9.14 2.23 10.13
N ASP A 27 -9.14 3.52 10.36
CA ASP A 27 -8.51 4.14 11.52
C ASP A 27 -9.07 3.59 12.83
N ALA A 28 -10.38 3.31 12.87
CA ALA A 28 -11.04 2.70 14.02
C ALA A 28 -10.48 1.30 14.38
N TRP A 29 -9.88 0.58 13.43
CA TRP A 29 -9.22 -0.70 13.70
C TRP A 29 -7.91 -0.55 14.48
N GLN A 30 -7.26 0.60 14.40
CA GLN A 30 -5.92 0.79 14.96
C GLN A 30 -5.91 0.67 16.48
N LYS A 31 -6.87 1.29 17.17
CA LYS A 31 -6.90 1.32 18.64
C LYS A 31 -6.99 -0.09 19.28
N PRO A 32 -7.94 -0.96 18.93
CA PRO A 32 -8.00 -2.32 19.47
C PRO A 32 -6.77 -3.16 19.09
N LEU A 33 -6.26 -3.04 17.84
CA LEU A 33 -5.08 -3.75 17.41
C LEU A 33 -3.81 -3.26 18.12
N GLN A 34 -3.69 -1.96 18.38
CA GLN A 34 -2.57 -1.39 19.15
C GLN A 34 -2.57 -1.86 20.60
N HIS A 35 -3.74 -2.05 21.19
CA HIS A 35 -3.86 -2.60 22.55
C HIS A 35 -3.29 -4.02 22.64
N LEU A 36 -3.48 -4.83 21.58
CA LEU A 36 -3.02 -6.21 21.50
C LEU A 36 -1.54 -6.34 21.08
N CYS A 37 -1.10 -5.51 20.18
CA CYS A 37 0.18 -5.67 19.51
C CYS A 37 1.18 -4.55 19.86
N GLY A 38 0.77 -3.54 20.62
CA GLY A 38 1.62 -2.35 20.83
C GLY A 38 1.94 -1.64 19.52
N GLY A 39 3.11 -1.02 19.47
CA GLY A 39 3.57 -0.32 18.29
C GLY A 39 2.97 1.08 18.11
N ARG A 40 3.21 1.65 16.94
CA ARG A 40 2.79 3.00 16.58
C ARG A 40 1.71 2.96 15.50
N ALA A 41 0.56 3.54 15.79
CA ALA A 41 -0.52 3.71 14.82
C ALA A 41 -0.08 4.62 13.66
N MET A 42 -0.52 4.30 12.46
CA MET A 42 -0.37 5.16 11.30
C MET A 42 -1.32 6.35 11.43
N ARG A 43 -0.92 7.51 10.93
CA ARG A 43 -1.83 8.66 10.88
C ARG A 43 -2.94 8.37 9.87
N GLY A 44 -4.20 8.63 10.24
CA GLY A 44 -5.37 8.31 9.42
C GLY A 44 -5.27 8.85 7.98
N GLU A 45 -4.74 10.10 7.83
CA GLU A 45 -4.55 10.70 6.52
C GLU A 45 -3.52 10.00 5.63
N THR A 46 -2.70 9.11 6.20
CA THR A 46 -1.68 8.35 5.47
C THR A 46 -2.11 6.92 5.11
N LEU A 47 -3.31 6.51 5.50
CA LEU A 47 -3.83 5.18 5.19
C LEU A 47 -4.12 5.06 3.69
N HIS A 48 -3.51 4.09 3.03
CA HIS A 48 -3.64 3.83 1.60
C HIS A 48 -3.28 2.38 1.28
N ASN A 49 -3.71 1.90 0.13
CA ASN A 49 -3.25 0.63 -0.42
C ASN A 49 -2.29 0.92 -1.59
N THR A 50 -1.00 0.61 -1.41
CA THR A 50 -0.02 0.72 -2.50
C THR A 50 -0.32 -0.30 -3.58
N LEU A 51 -0.40 0.12 -4.84
CA LEU A 51 -0.57 -0.74 -6.00
C LEU A 51 0.78 -1.15 -6.58
N VAL A 52 1.62 -0.16 -6.93
CA VAL A 52 2.95 -0.38 -7.48
C VAL A 52 3.92 0.63 -6.89
N PHE A 53 5.00 0.16 -6.28
CA PHE A 53 6.06 1.01 -5.75
C PHE A 53 7.14 1.23 -6.81
N ILE A 54 7.34 2.49 -7.21
CA ILE A 54 8.31 2.86 -8.24
C ILE A 54 9.66 3.22 -7.62
N GLY A 55 9.64 3.90 -6.48
CA GLY A 55 10.86 4.37 -5.83
C GLY A 55 11.30 5.74 -6.35
N ASP A 56 12.61 5.93 -6.46
CA ASP A 56 13.18 7.23 -6.81
C ASP A 56 13.13 7.45 -8.34
N VAL A 57 12.44 8.52 -8.75
CA VAL A 57 12.27 8.96 -10.14
C VAL A 57 12.85 10.36 -10.29
N GLU A 58 13.57 10.63 -11.36
CA GLU A 58 14.01 11.98 -11.69
C GLU A 58 12.79 12.91 -11.84
N GLN A 59 12.85 14.09 -11.26
CA GLN A 59 11.76 15.05 -11.30
C GLN A 59 11.37 15.42 -12.74
N SER A 60 12.33 15.46 -13.66
CA SER A 60 12.11 15.67 -15.09
C SER A 60 11.24 14.58 -15.76
N ARG A 61 11.20 13.38 -15.19
CA ARG A 61 10.43 12.23 -15.70
C ARG A 61 9.03 12.08 -15.08
N LEU A 62 8.67 12.90 -14.08
CA LEU A 62 7.36 12.78 -13.43
C LEU A 62 6.20 13.02 -14.39
N GLU A 63 6.34 13.96 -15.31
CA GLU A 63 5.30 14.23 -16.31
C GLU A 63 5.14 13.05 -17.28
N ALA A 64 6.23 12.44 -17.72
CA ALA A 64 6.18 11.24 -18.55
C ALA A 64 5.51 10.07 -17.80
N LEU A 65 5.78 9.91 -16.49
CA LEU A 65 5.13 8.91 -15.66
C LEU A 65 3.62 9.18 -15.53
N ARG A 66 3.23 10.44 -15.36
CA ARG A 66 1.84 10.85 -15.29
C ARG A 66 1.09 10.58 -16.61
N LEU A 67 1.72 10.89 -17.73
CA LEU A 67 1.14 10.63 -19.06
C LEU A 67 1.00 9.13 -19.34
N ALA A 68 2.02 8.35 -19.00
CA ALA A 68 1.95 6.88 -19.11
C ALA A 68 0.77 6.32 -18.32
N ALA A 69 0.56 6.80 -17.08
CA ALA A 69 -0.53 6.32 -16.24
C ALA A 69 -1.94 6.65 -16.78
N LEU A 70 -2.08 7.64 -17.67
CA LEU A 70 -3.35 7.92 -18.35
C LEU A 70 -3.75 6.84 -19.37
N GLU A 71 -2.79 6.02 -19.82
CA GLU A 71 -3.05 4.90 -20.74
C GLU A 71 -3.66 3.69 -20.02
N VAL A 72 -3.58 3.66 -18.68
CA VAL A 72 -4.10 2.55 -17.87
C VAL A 72 -5.62 2.61 -17.82
N SER A 73 -6.24 1.57 -18.36
CA SER A 73 -7.70 1.42 -18.42
C SER A 73 -8.12 0.23 -17.54
N ALA A 74 -8.96 0.49 -16.55
CA ALA A 74 -9.56 -0.53 -15.68
C ALA A 74 -10.94 -0.09 -15.21
N ALA A 75 -11.78 -1.06 -14.82
CA ALA A 75 -13.13 -0.78 -14.34
C ALA A 75 -13.14 -0.38 -12.86
N CYS A 76 -14.14 0.38 -12.45
CA CYS A 76 -14.45 0.62 -11.04
C CYS A 76 -14.78 -0.70 -10.33
N PHE A 77 -14.47 -0.80 -9.05
CA PHE A 77 -14.75 -2.00 -8.24
C PHE A 77 -14.88 -1.67 -6.75
N GLU A 78 -15.46 -2.59 -6.01
CA GLU A 78 -15.45 -2.53 -4.54
C GLU A 78 -14.26 -3.34 -4.00
N LEU A 79 -13.57 -2.81 -3.00
CA LEU A 79 -12.53 -3.49 -2.24
C LEU A 79 -12.95 -3.56 -0.77
N SER A 80 -13.14 -4.76 -0.23
CA SER A 80 -13.46 -4.99 1.17
C SER A 80 -12.22 -5.41 1.95
N PHE A 81 -11.93 -4.71 3.04
CA PHE A 81 -10.95 -5.12 4.05
C PHE A 81 -11.73 -5.75 5.19
N ASP A 82 -11.50 -7.02 5.46
CA ASP A 82 -12.22 -7.82 6.45
C ASP A 82 -11.28 -8.60 7.38
N GLU A 83 -9.97 -8.57 7.10
CA GLU A 83 -8.98 -9.25 7.89
C GLU A 83 -7.90 -8.30 8.42
N ALA A 84 -7.56 -8.44 9.71
CA ALA A 84 -6.34 -7.89 10.27
C ALA A 84 -5.25 -8.97 10.25
N ARG A 85 -4.06 -8.63 9.75
CA ARG A 85 -2.93 -9.55 9.64
C ARG A 85 -1.65 -8.92 10.20
N TYR A 86 -0.68 -9.78 10.53
CA TYR A 86 0.62 -9.37 11.09
C TYR A 86 1.79 -9.93 10.29
N TRP A 87 2.71 -9.06 9.88
CA TRP A 87 4.00 -9.45 9.32
C TRP A 87 5.09 -9.38 10.40
N GLY A 88 5.48 -10.54 10.91
CA GLY A 88 6.46 -10.64 12.01
C GLY A 88 7.86 -10.14 11.65
N HIS A 89 8.29 -10.32 10.38
CA HIS A 89 9.62 -9.93 9.93
C HIS A 89 9.87 -8.42 9.89
N ASN A 90 8.83 -7.61 9.76
CA ASN A 90 8.93 -6.15 9.72
C ASN A 90 8.05 -5.45 10.76
N HIS A 91 7.44 -6.22 11.66
CA HIS A 91 6.65 -5.72 12.78
C HIS A 91 5.50 -4.80 12.35
N ILE A 92 4.74 -5.21 11.33
CA ILE A 92 3.62 -4.45 10.78
C ILE A 92 2.30 -5.20 11.02
N VAL A 93 1.30 -4.48 11.54
CA VAL A 93 -0.11 -4.91 11.50
C VAL A 93 -0.78 -4.16 10.35
N TYR A 94 -1.57 -4.87 9.55
CA TYR A 94 -2.21 -4.34 8.37
C TYR A 94 -3.62 -4.90 8.16
N ALA A 95 -4.46 -4.12 7.49
CA ALA A 95 -5.74 -4.58 6.97
C ALA A 95 -5.52 -5.24 5.61
N ALA A 96 -6.17 -6.37 5.39
CA ALA A 96 -6.13 -7.11 4.14
C ALA A 96 -7.55 -7.49 3.70
N PRO A 97 -7.79 -7.65 2.39
CA PRO A 97 -8.99 -8.30 1.89
C PRO A 97 -8.86 -9.82 2.07
N GLY A 98 -9.91 -10.48 2.54
CA GLY A 98 -10.00 -11.94 2.55
C GLY A 98 -10.14 -12.51 1.15
N HIS A 99 -10.73 -11.72 0.24
CA HIS A 99 -10.82 -12.01 -1.19
C HIS A 99 -10.30 -10.84 -2.01
N VAL A 100 -9.36 -11.11 -2.93
CA VAL A 100 -8.81 -10.09 -3.84
C VAL A 100 -9.70 -9.99 -5.08
N PRO A 101 -10.37 -8.83 -5.33
CA PRO A 101 -11.18 -8.66 -6.52
C PRO A 101 -10.35 -8.80 -7.80
N GLN A 102 -10.90 -9.45 -8.82
CA GLN A 102 -10.23 -9.62 -10.11
C GLN A 102 -9.85 -8.26 -10.73
N HIS A 103 -10.71 -7.24 -10.61
CA HIS A 103 -10.45 -5.89 -11.13
C HIS A 103 -9.22 -5.24 -10.47
N LEU A 104 -8.97 -5.52 -9.19
CA LEU A 104 -7.75 -5.04 -8.53
C LEU A 104 -6.49 -5.68 -9.12
N ALA A 105 -6.51 -7.00 -9.35
CA ALA A 105 -5.40 -7.70 -9.99
C ALA A 105 -5.17 -7.20 -11.43
N GLN A 106 -6.24 -6.96 -12.18
CA GLN A 106 -6.18 -6.39 -13.53
C GLN A 106 -5.59 -4.98 -13.53
N LEU A 107 -5.99 -4.11 -12.59
CA LEU A 107 -5.45 -2.75 -12.46
C LEU A 107 -3.94 -2.78 -12.18
N VAL A 108 -3.49 -3.64 -11.25
CA VAL A 108 -2.06 -3.76 -10.94
C VAL A 108 -1.28 -4.27 -12.15
N SER A 109 -1.78 -5.31 -12.84
CA SER A 109 -1.15 -5.85 -14.05
C SER A 109 -1.08 -4.80 -15.17
N ALA A 110 -2.14 -4.02 -15.38
CA ALA A 110 -2.15 -2.94 -16.37
C ALA A 110 -1.12 -1.83 -16.04
N LEU A 111 -1.00 -1.46 -14.76
CA LEU A 111 0.03 -0.52 -14.29
C LEU A 111 1.45 -1.05 -14.54
N GLU A 112 1.73 -2.30 -14.20
CA GLU A 112 3.05 -2.92 -14.39
C GLU A 112 3.42 -3.02 -15.87
N GLN A 113 2.47 -3.40 -16.73
CA GLN A 113 2.66 -3.43 -18.18
C GLN A 113 2.95 -2.04 -18.73
N CYS A 114 2.16 -1.04 -18.35
CA CYS A 114 2.37 0.35 -18.74
C CYS A 114 3.75 0.87 -18.31
N LEU A 115 4.15 0.65 -17.05
CA LEU A 115 5.46 1.05 -16.56
C LEU A 115 6.60 0.38 -17.31
N THR A 116 6.44 -0.90 -17.67
CA THR A 116 7.42 -1.66 -18.46
C THR A 116 7.56 -1.08 -19.86
N GLN A 117 6.45 -0.78 -20.56
CA GLN A 117 6.42 -0.18 -21.89
C GLN A 117 7.12 1.18 -21.90
N HIS A 118 6.88 1.99 -20.88
CA HIS A 118 7.48 3.32 -20.73
C HIS A 118 8.86 3.31 -20.02
N ARG A 119 9.45 2.12 -19.83
CA ARG A 119 10.80 1.92 -19.26
C ARG A 119 10.97 2.55 -17.87
N PHE A 120 9.94 2.49 -17.04
CA PHE A 120 10.06 2.80 -15.62
C PHE A 120 10.41 1.53 -14.85
N LYS A 121 11.37 1.65 -13.94
CA LYS A 121 11.67 0.58 -12.97
C LYS A 121 10.66 0.65 -11.84
N PHE A 122 10.26 -0.49 -11.31
CA PHE A 122 9.37 -0.61 -10.18
C PHE A 122 9.67 -1.89 -9.40
N ASP A 123 9.12 -2.01 -8.20
CA ASP A 123 9.23 -3.21 -7.37
C ASP A 123 8.41 -4.36 -7.99
N GLN A 124 9.08 -5.47 -8.32
CA GLN A 124 8.49 -6.63 -8.99
C GLN A 124 8.10 -7.75 -8.00
N ARG A 125 8.07 -7.46 -6.70
CA ARG A 125 7.61 -8.45 -5.72
C ARG A 125 6.13 -8.75 -5.94
N GLU A 126 5.73 -9.98 -5.58
CA GLU A 126 4.33 -10.38 -5.61
C GLU A 126 3.44 -9.35 -4.92
N TYR A 127 2.41 -8.88 -5.61
CA TYR A 127 1.47 -7.92 -5.09
C TYR A 127 0.60 -8.53 -3.99
N LYS A 128 0.61 -7.92 -2.83
CA LYS A 128 -0.24 -8.29 -1.68
C LYS A 128 -1.02 -7.07 -1.24
N PRO A 129 -2.33 -6.99 -1.54
CA PRO A 129 -3.15 -5.84 -1.16
C PRO A 129 -3.20 -5.70 0.35
N HIS A 130 -2.84 -4.51 0.84
CA HIS A 130 -2.85 -4.22 2.27
C HIS A 130 -2.87 -2.73 2.56
N VAL A 131 -3.42 -2.38 3.72
CA VAL A 131 -3.28 -1.05 4.32
C VAL A 131 -2.53 -1.19 5.64
N THR A 132 -1.35 -0.59 5.74
CA THR A 132 -0.58 -0.59 6.99
C THR A 132 -1.33 0.20 8.07
N LEU A 133 -1.60 -0.46 9.19
CA LEU A 133 -2.29 0.13 10.35
C LEU A 133 -1.31 0.49 11.47
N LEU A 134 -0.41 -0.45 11.83
CA LEU A 134 0.58 -0.26 12.89
C LEU A 134 1.98 -0.59 12.39
N ARG A 135 2.97 0.14 12.88
CA ARG A 135 4.41 -0.15 12.71
C ARG A 135 5.07 -0.37 14.07
N ASN A 136 6.18 -1.11 14.09
CA ASN A 136 6.87 -1.52 15.31
C ASN A 136 5.93 -2.24 16.28
N ALA A 137 5.00 -3.02 15.75
CA ALA A 137 4.10 -3.85 16.52
C ALA A 137 4.83 -5.11 17.01
N HIS A 138 4.56 -5.53 18.24
CA HIS A 138 5.17 -6.71 18.84
C HIS A 138 4.07 -7.58 19.45
N ARG A 139 3.86 -8.74 18.85
CA ARG A 139 2.94 -9.73 19.45
C ARG A 139 3.69 -10.53 20.51
N THR A 140 3.17 -10.50 21.74
CA THR A 140 3.75 -11.26 22.87
C THR A 140 3.32 -12.73 22.85
N ASP A 141 2.27 -13.05 22.13
CA ASP A 141 1.71 -14.39 21.95
C ASP A 141 2.38 -15.19 20.80
N VAL A 142 3.28 -14.54 20.04
CA VAL A 142 4.09 -15.23 19.02
C VAL A 142 5.34 -15.79 19.68
N PRO A 143 5.62 -17.10 19.57
CA PRO A 143 6.85 -17.68 20.10
C PRO A 143 8.07 -16.97 19.53
N LYS A 144 8.96 -16.49 20.42
CA LYS A 144 10.26 -15.95 19.96
C LYS A 144 11.08 -17.09 19.36
N PRO A 145 11.71 -16.91 18.19
CA PRO A 145 12.60 -17.91 17.64
C PRO A 145 13.70 -18.20 18.65
N LYS A 146 13.93 -19.48 18.93
CA LYS A 146 15.09 -19.90 19.74
C LYS A 146 16.36 -19.58 18.97
N ILE A 147 17.32 -18.95 19.64
CA ILE A 147 18.65 -18.65 19.09
C ILE A 147 19.25 -19.96 18.56
N GLY A 148 19.57 -20.04 17.27
CA GLY A 148 20.20 -21.19 16.63
C GLY A 148 19.34 -22.01 15.67
N ASN A 149 18.04 -21.81 15.60
CA ASN A 149 17.21 -22.43 14.56
C ASN A 149 16.91 -21.43 13.42
N PRO A 150 17.22 -21.79 12.16
CA PRO A 150 16.80 -20.97 11.03
C PRO A 150 15.28 -20.91 11.03
N LEU A 151 14.76 -19.69 10.90
CA LEU A 151 13.33 -19.44 10.80
C LEU A 151 12.77 -20.14 9.55
N PRO A 152 11.68 -20.90 9.65
CA PRO A 152 11.06 -21.47 8.45
C PRO A 152 10.61 -20.31 7.55
N THR A 153 11.03 -20.35 6.29
CA THR A 153 10.71 -19.34 5.26
C THR A 153 9.24 -19.35 4.85
N SER A 154 8.51 -20.39 5.23
CA SER A 154 7.09 -20.55 5.00
C SER A 154 6.46 -21.16 6.26
N GLY A 155 5.68 -20.44 7.01
CA GLY A 155 4.98 -21.02 8.18
C GLY A 155 4.72 -20.10 9.35
N TRP A 156 5.14 -18.84 9.29
CA TRP A 156 4.83 -17.88 10.37
C TRP A 156 3.33 -17.60 10.51
N ALA A 157 2.57 -17.73 9.42
CA ALA A 157 1.14 -17.52 9.44
C ALA A 157 0.40 -18.62 10.24
N GLU A 158 0.94 -19.85 10.25
CA GLU A 158 0.30 -21.00 10.92
C GLU A 158 0.56 -21.04 12.44
N LEU A 159 1.66 -20.40 12.91
CA LEU A 159 2.04 -20.39 14.32
C LEU A 159 1.56 -19.15 15.08
N THR A 160 0.98 -18.18 14.37
CA THR A 160 0.53 -16.92 14.96
C THR A 160 -0.99 -16.98 15.15
N PRO A 161 -1.52 -16.88 16.38
CA PRO A 161 -2.96 -16.82 16.60
C PRO A 161 -3.57 -15.73 15.70
N PRO A 162 -4.78 -15.92 15.16
CA PRO A 162 -5.43 -14.89 14.35
C PRO A 162 -5.61 -13.62 15.18
N LEU A 163 -5.53 -12.47 14.52
CA LEU A 163 -5.98 -11.22 15.12
C LEU A 163 -7.51 -11.23 15.23
N PRO A 164 -8.11 -10.41 16.12
CA PRO A 164 -9.55 -10.39 16.29
C PRO A 164 -10.26 -10.07 14.97
N GLU A 165 -11.44 -10.62 14.80
CA GLU A 165 -12.33 -10.26 13.70
C GLU A 165 -12.66 -8.77 13.78
N MET A 166 -12.56 -8.10 12.63
CA MET A 166 -12.86 -6.69 12.50
C MET A 166 -14.12 -6.49 11.65
N HIS A 167 -14.86 -5.44 11.91
CA HIS A 167 -15.98 -5.08 11.02
C HIS A 167 -15.45 -4.76 9.63
N PRO A 168 -15.98 -5.37 8.55
CA PRO A 168 -15.51 -5.10 7.19
C PRO A 168 -15.60 -3.62 6.83
N VAL A 169 -14.55 -3.11 6.19
CA VAL A 169 -14.49 -1.76 5.64
C VAL A 169 -14.47 -1.86 4.12
N ARG A 170 -15.40 -1.18 3.47
CA ARG A 170 -15.56 -1.22 2.02
C ARG A 170 -15.17 0.10 1.39
N TRP A 171 -14.30 0.01 0.39
CA TRP A 171 -13.90 1.13 -0.44
C TRP A 171 -14.49 1.01 -1.83
N GLN A 172 -15.14 2.09 -2.29
CA GLN A 172 -15.61 2.20 -3.67
C GLN A 172 -14.50 2.80 -4.53
N ILE A 173 -13.81 1.93 -5.27
CA ILE A 173 -12.62 2.32 -6.04
C ILE A 173 -13.08 2.88 -7.38
N GLN A 174 -12.93 4.19 -7.55
CA GLN A 174 -13.30 4.95 -8.76
C GLN A 174 -12.07 5.59 -9.42
N ASP A 175 -10.95 5.65 -8.73
CA ASP A 175 -9.68 6.17 -9.24
C ASP A 175 -8.49 5.49 -8.56
N PHE A 176 -7.31 5.68 -9.12
CA PHE A 176 -6.04 5.44 -8.46
C PHE A 176 -5.19 6.71 -8.52
N ALA A 177 -4.17 6.80 -7.67
CA ALA A 177 -3.38 8.00 -7.51
C ALA A 177 -1.88 7.74 -7.71
N LEU A 178 -1.19 8.71 -8.33
CA LEU A 178 0.27 8.84 -8.24
C LEU A 178 0.58 9.67 -6.99
N VAL A 179 1.39 9.11 -6.11
CA VAL A 179 1.68 9.67 -4.79
C VAL A 179 3.18 9.82 -4.60
N GLN A 180 3.58 11.00 -4.12
CA GLN A 180 4.95 11.27 -3.70
C GLN A 180 5.10 11.00 -2.20
N SER A 181 6.13 10.24 -1.84
CA SER A 181 6.57 10.10 -0.45
C SER A 181 7.55 11.21 -0.10
N VAL A 182 7.19 12.00 0.90
CA VAL A 182 8.01 13.08 1.43
C VAL A 182 8.37 12.74 2.87
N ARG A 183 9.59 13.01 3.29
CA ARG A 183 9.96 12.95 4.70
C ARG A 183 9.88 14.35 5.28
N GLN A 184 9.04 14.53 6.29
CA GLN A 184 8.94 15.77 7.04
C GLN A 184 9.12 15.44 8.53
N ASP A 185 10.09 16.06 9.17
CA ASP A 185 10.42 15.84 10.59
C ASP A 185 10.65 14.35 10.97
N GLY A 186 11.29 13.60 10.07
CA GLY A 186 11.55 12.18 10.26
C GLY A 186 10.34 11.25 10.04
N LEU A 187 9.15 11.81 9.81
CA LEU A 187 7.92 11.06 9.52
C LEU A 187 7.64 11.00 8.02
N ALA A 188 7.09 9.87 7.57
CA ALA A 188 6.59 9.78 6.22
C ALA A 188 5.34 10.66 6.06
N SER A 189 5.36 11.53 5.07
CA SER A 189 4.23 12.31 4.61
C SER A 189 4.01 11.97 3.13
N TYR A 190 2.78 12.12 2.66
CA TYR A 190 2.41 11.76 1.30
C TYR A 190 1.68 12.91 0.63
N ARG A 191 2.05 13.15 -0.64
CA ARG A 191 1.40 14.15 -1.48
C ARG A 191 0.85 13.47 -2.73
N VAL A 192 -0.46 13.54 -2.94
CA VAL A 192 -1.08 13.10 -4.19
C VAL A 192 -0.68 14.07 -5.29
N LEU A 193 -0.01 13.56 -6.33
CA LEU A 193 0.44 14.33 -7.48
C LEU A 193 -0.60 14.35 -8.61
N ALA A 194 -1.29 13.21 -8.80
CA ALA A 194 -2.34 13.07 -9.81
C ALA A 194 -3.33 11.96 -9.40
N ARG A 195 -4.55 12.04 -9.95
CA ARG A 195 -5.56 10.98 -9.88
C ARG A 195 -5.97 10.56 -11.28
N PHE A 196 -6.26 9.29 -11.44
CA PHE A 196 -6.59 8.66 -12.71
C PHE A 196 -7.92 7.94 -12.54
N PRO A 197 -8.99 8.43 -13.19
CA PRO A 197 -10.31 7.83 -13.04
C PRO A 197 -10.35 6.44 -13.68
N LEU A 198 -11.09 5.55 -13.06
CA LEU A 198 -11.44 4.25 -13.60
C LEU A 198 -12.74 4.35 -14.40
N MET A 199 -12.95 3.43 -15.33
CA MET A 199 -14.16 3.39 -16.13
C MET A 199 -15.32 2.84 -15.31
N LEU A 200 -16.51 3.43 -15.47
CA LEU A 200 -17.72 2.84 -14.94
C LEU A 200 -17.92 1.47 -15.58
N SER A 201 -18.20 0.45 -14.76
CA SER A 201 -18.57 -0.86 -15.28
C SER A 201 -19.85 -0.70 -16.09
N SER A 202 -19.78 -1.00 -17.38
CA SER A 202 -21.01 -1.14 -18.19
C SER A 202 -21.75 -2.35 -17.62
N GLY A 203 -22.91 -2.09 -16.97
CA GLY A 203 -23.80 -3.11 -16.43
C GLY A 203 -24.41 -3.99 -17.53
#